data_25d7b3a3e44237f72d876d576278b0c9
#
_entry.id   25d7b3a3e44237f72d876d576278b0c9
#
_cell.length_a   1.000
_cell.length_b   1.000
_cell.length_c   1.000
_cell.angle_alpha   90.00
_cell.angle_beta   90.00
_cell.angle_gamma   90.00
#
_symmetry.space_group_name_H-M   'P 1'
#
loop_
_entity.id
_entity.type
_entity.pdbx_description
1 polymer ?
#
loop_
_entity_poly.entity_id
_entity_poly.type
_entity_poly.pdbx_seq_one_letter_code
_entity_poly.pdbx_strand_id
1 'polypeptide(L)'
;MVVPFYADDYCTIYHGDCEELLALMPTCDLMLTDPPYGNGYAADTIGHKHKETWDSETPPEWMIDLARHKGRTQIIWGGNHYTLPPTRCVLAWYKPDAPPSMGNCEYAWTNLNRNSRQISHTIAATNGERTGHPTQKPLRVIAWSMEQAGDWQTVLDPWMGSGTTLLAAKQRNKYAIGIERDKRWCEIAVKRLKQEQLALGHNNDSAAPVR
;
A
#
# COMPACT_ATOMS: atom_id res chain seq x y z
N MET A 1 10.62 5.78 22.71
CA MET A 1 10.08 6.27 21.43
C MET A 1 10.80 5.55 20.30
N VAL A 2 10.07 5.04 19.32
CA VAL A 2 10.66 4.41 18.13
C VAL A 2 11.20 5.50 17.23
N VAL A 3 12.46 5.35 16.79
CA VAL A 3 13.10 6.31 15.88
C VAL A 3 12.70 5.95 14.44
N PRO A 4 12.16 6.89 13.65
CA PRO A 4 11.82 6.61 12.27
C PRO A 4 13.08 6.42 11.41
N PHE A 5 12.98 5.56 10.40
CA PHE A 5 13.99 5.41 9.37
C PHE A 5 14.04 6.62 8.43
N TYR A 6 12.87 7.21 8.17
CA TYR A 6 12.70 8.42 7.37
C TYR A 6 11.48 9.19 7.83
N ALA A 7 11.54 10.52 7.78
CA ALA A 7 10.39 11.39 7.96
C ALA A 7 10.53 12.65 7.11
N ASP A 8 9.40 13.12 6.56
CA ASP A 8 9.22 14.44 5.95
C ASP A 8 7.84 15.02 6.35
N ASP A 9 7.44 16.13 5.74
CA ASP A 9 6.18 16.81 6.06
C ASP A 9 4.93 15.97 5.75
N TYR A 10 5.06 14.91 4.94
CA TYR A 10 3.95 14.09 4.44
C TYR A 10 4.02 12.63 4.85
N CYS A 11 5.17 12.13 5.30
CA CYS A 11 5.24 10.73 5.66
C CYS A 11 6.33 10.40 6.67
N THR A 12 6.08 9.30 7.41
CA THR A 12 7.06 8.65 8.28
C THR A 12 7.18 7.18 7.92
N ILE A 13 8.42 6.69 7.78
CA ILE A 13 8.74 5.29 7.55
C ILE A 13 9.43 4.73 8.79
N TYR A 14 8.96 3.59 9.26
CA TYR A 14 9.61 2.80 10.30
C TYR A 14 10.19 1.52 9.68
N HIS A 15 11.49 1.31 9.88
CA HIS A 15 12.15 0.06 9.51
C HIS A 15 12.11 -0.90 10.70
N GLY A 16 11.48 -2.05 10.51
CA GLY A 16 11.37 -3.10 11.51
C GLY A 16 10.20 -4.04 11.27
N ASP A 17 10.07 -5.03 12.13
CA ASP A 17 8.97 -5.98 12.05
C ASP A 17 7.66 -5.36 12.52
N CYS A 18 6.59 -5.67 11.80
CA CYS A 18 5.23 -5.25 12.15
C CYS A 18 4.80 -5.77 13.51
N GLU A 19 5.26 -6.98 13.89
CA GLU A 19 4.98 -7.60 15.19
C GLU A 19 5.43 -6.71 16.36
N GLU A 20 6.57 -6.05 16.21
CA GLU A 20 7.15 -5.18 17.24
C GLU A 20 6.60 -3.75 17.18
N LEU A 21 6.34 -3.25 15.98
CA LEU A 21 6.09 -1.82 15.75
C LEU A 21 4.62 -1.44 15.72
N LEU A 22 3.74 -2.32 15.22
CA LEU A 22 2.35 -1.99 14.94
C LEU A 22 1.57 -1.52 16.17
N ALA A 23 1.81 -2.14 17.33
CA ALA A 23 1.17 -1.74 18.59
C ALA A 23 1.51 -0.30 18.99
N LEU A 24 2.71 0.17 18.62
CA LEU A 24 3.24 1.49 18.95
C LEU A 24 2.77 2.59 17.98
N MET A 25 2.19 2.20 16.84
CA MET A 25 1.68 3.17 15.85
C MET A 25 0.40 3.86 16.33
N PRO A 26 0.22 5.14 15.99
CA PRO A 26 -1.02 5.84 16.26
C PRO A 26 -2.19 5.24 15.47
N THR A 27 -3.40 5.54 15.89
CA THR A 27 -4.58 5.35 15.06
C THR A 27 -4.62 6.41 13.97
N CYS A 28 -5.04 6.02 12.76
CA CYS A 28 -5.16 6.88 11.58
C CYS A 28 -6.61 6.93 11.09
N ASP A 29 -6.93 7.87 10.22
CA ASP A 29 -8.26 7.92 9.58
C ASP A 29 -8.47 6.73 8.65
N LEU A 30 -7.40 6.33 7.94
CA LEU A 30 -7.40 5.23 6.98
C LEU A 30 -6.30 4.22 7.33
N MET A 31 -6.65 2.94 7.37
CA MET A 31 -5.71 1.83 7.26
C MET A 31 -5.87 1.24 5.86
N LEU A 32 -4.85 1.33 5.04
CA LEU A 32 -4.81 0.80 3.67
C LEU A 32 -3.53 0.01 3.47
N THR A 33 -3.67 -1.29 3.28
CA THR A 33 -2.52 -2.18 3.26
C THR A 33 -2.71 -3.39 2.34
N ASP A 34 -1.61 -4.03 2.00
CA ASP A 34 -1.48 -5.23 1.16
C ASP A 34 -0.53 -6.23 1.83
N PRO A 35 -0.98 -6.95 2.89
CA PRO A 35 -0.12 -7.87 3.63
C PRO A 35 0.27 -9.09 2.79
N PRO A 36 1.33 -9.87 3.15
CA PRO A 36 1.71 -11.11 2.47
C PRO A 36 0.58 -12.14 2.44
N TYR A 37 0.32 -12.76 1.27
CA TYR A 37 -0.78 -13.71 1.08
C TYR A 37 -0.44 -15.16 1.44
N GLY A 38 0.82 -15.47 1.74
CA GLY A 38 1.28 -16.82 2.05
C GLY A 38 1.25 -17.78 0.87
N ASN A 39 1.22 -17.27 -0.36
CA ASN A 39 1.13 -18.10 -1.57
C ASN A 39 2.47 -18.32 -2.26
N GLY A 40 3.57 -17.76 -1.73
CA GLY A 40 4.92 -17.91 -2.25
C GLY A 40 5.14 -17.26 -3.63
N TYR A 41 4.21 -16.46 -4.13
CA TYR A 41 4.30 -15.85 -5.47
C TYR A 41 5.54 -14.97 -5.65
N ALA A 42 5.99 -14.33 -4.58
CA ALA A 42 7.21 -13.54 -4.60
C ALA A 42 8.47 -14.37 -4.88
N ALA A 43 8.48 -15.65 -4.47
CA ALA A 43 9.60 -16.57 -4.69
C ALA A 43 9.67 -17.09 -6.14
N ASP A 44 8.53 -17.16 -6.84
CA ASP A 44 8.41 -17.75 -8.18
C ASP A 44 8.57 -16.72 -9.31
N THR A 45 8.75 -15.45 -8.98
CA THR A 45 8.83 -14.40 -10.00
C THR A 45 10.11 -14.53 -10.81
N ILE A 46 9.97 -14.89 -12.08
CA ILE A 46 11.08 -15.15 -13.03
C ILE A 46 11.97 -13.91 -13.13
N GLY A 47 13.24 -14.05 -12.83
CA GLY A 47 14.28 -13.02 -13.03
C GLY A 47 14.84 -12.37 -11.77
N HIS A 48 14.33 -12.64 -10.59
CA HIS A 48 14.94 -12.16 -9.35
C HIS A 48 16.06 -13.11 -8.88
N LYS A 49 17.27 -12.56 -8.72
CA LYS A 49 18.46 -13.29 -8.25
C LYS A 49 18.37 -13.75 -6.79
N HIS A 50 17.37 -13.30 -6.04
CA HIS A 50 17.12 -13.66 -4.66
C HIS A 50 15.70 -14.20 -4.53
N LYS A 51 15.57 -15.42 -3.97
CA LYS A 51 14.28 -15.98 -3.57
C LYS A 51 13.75 -15.13 -2.41
N GLU A 52 12.70 -14.37 -2.67
CA GLU A 52 11.98 -13.64 -1.63
C GLU A 52 11.14 -14.67 -0.85
N THR A 53 11.38 -14.80 0.45
CA THR A 53 10.67 -15.76 1.32
C THR A 53 9.59 -15.13 2.18
N TRP A 54 9.48 -13.80 2.17
CA TRP A 54 8.55 -13.07 3.02
C TRP A 54 7.06 -13.33 2.72
N ASP A 55 6.73 -13.82 1.52
CA ASP A 55 5.37 -14.17 1.10
C ASP A 55 5.07 -15.68 1.25
N SER A 56 5.90 -16.41 2.01
CA SER A 56 5.69 -17.84 2.28
C SER A 56 4.63 -18.13 3.33
N GLU A 57 4.32 -17.14 4.18
CA GLU A 57 3.36 -17.25 5.27
C GLU A 57 2.50 -15.97 5.36
N THR A 58 1.24 -16.14 5.76
CA THR A 58 0.39 -15.00 6.11
C THR A 58 0.76 -14.45 7.47
N PRO A 59 0.60 -13.13 7.71
CA PRO A 59 0.65 -12.61 9.07
C PRO A 59 -0.35 -13.32 9.97
N PRO A 60 -0.03 -13.55 11.25
CA PRO A 60 -0.95 -14.18 12.19
C PRO A 60 -2.24 -13.35 12.33
N GLU A 61 -3.36 -14.01 12.58
CA GLU A 61 -4.69 -13.38 12.64
C GLU A 61 -4.76 -12.19 13.60
N TRP A 62 -4.12 -12.30 14.77
CA TRP A 62 -4.09 -11.21 15.75
C TRP A 62 -3.41 -9.95 15.21
N MET A 63 -2.42 -10.08 14.32
CA MET A 63 -1.71 -8.95 13.73
C MET A 63 -2.59 -8.24 12.68
N ILE A 64 -3.30 -8.99 11.86
CA ILE A 64 -4.30 -8.45 10.93
C ILE A 64 -5.42 -7.74 11.71
N ASP A 65 -5.87 -8.32 12.82
CA ASP A 65 -6.90 -7.74 13.68
C ASP A 65 -6.39 -6.44 14.35
N LEU A 66 -5.17 -6.43 14.85
CA LEU A 66 -4.54 -5.23 15.39
C LEU A 66 -4.40 -4.14 14.32
N ALA A 67 -3.94 -4.49 13.11
CA ALA A 67 -3.75 -3.55 12.01
C ALA A 67 -5.07 -2.87 11.64
N ARG A 68 -6.16 -3.64 11.45
CA ARG A 68 -7.45 -3.08 11.06
C ARG A 68 -8.01 -2.11 12.12
N HIS A 69 -7.73 -2.33 13.41
CA HIS A 69 -8.15 -1.42 14.47
C HIS A 69 -7.31 -0.11 14.57
N LYS A 70 -6.22 -0.02 13.80
CA LYS A 70 -5.44 1.22 13.69
C LYS A 70 -6.03 2.24 12.71
N GLY A 71 -7.07 1.88 11.95
CA GLY A 71 -7.76 2.80 11.05
C GLY A 71 -9.27 2.86 11.28
N ARG A 72 -9.85 4.07 11.24
CA ARG A 72 -11.30 4.25 11.25
C ARG A 72 -11.93 3.65 10.00
N THR A 73 -11.41 3.99 8.83
CA THR A 73 -11.70 3.32 7.55
C THR A 73 -10.63 2.28 7.29
N GLN A 74 -11.03 1.10 6.84
CA GLN A 74 -10.15 -0.05 6.69
C GLN A 74 -10.27 -0.63 5.30
N ILE A 75 -9.13 -0.80 4.61
CA ILE A 75 -9.03 -1.42 3.29
C ILE A 75 -7.85 -2.38 3.31
N ILE A 76 -8.10 -3.67 3.15
CA ILE A 76 -7.09 -4.72 3.19
C ILE A 76 -7.13 -5.48 1.86
N TRP A 77 -6.13 -5.24 1.00
CA TRP A 77 -5.94 -6.02 -0.22
C TRP A 77 -5.60 -7.47 0.12
N GLY A 78 -6.03 -8.41 -0.72
CA GLY A 78 -5.92 -9.83 -0.42
C GLY A 78 -6.79 -10.28 0.76
N GLY A 79 -7.84 -9.52 1.10
CA GLY A 79 -8.71 -9.82 2.25
C GLY A 79 -9.36 -11.20 2.23
N ASN A 80 -9.37 -11.88 1.07
CA ASN A 80 -9.82 -13.26 0.94
C ASN A 80 -8.81 -14.31 1.48
N HIS A 81 -7.60 -13.89 1.87
CA HIS A 81 -6.57 -14.76 2.46
C HIS A 81 -6.58 -14.72 4.00
N TYR A 82 -7.43 -13.90 4.62
CA TYR A 82 -7.47 -13.69 6.06
C TYR A 82 -8.85 -13.93 6.64
N THR A 83 -8.90 -14.28 7.93
CA THR A 83 -10.15 -14.32 8.70
C THR A 83 -10.59 -12.88 9.02
N LEU A 84 -11.56 -12.37 8.25
CA LEU A 84 -12.08 -11.00 8.41
C LEU A 84 -13.59 -11.03 8.62
N PRO A 85 -14.17 -10.05 9.33
CA PRO A 85 -15.62 -9.96 9.51
C PRO A 85 -16.36 -9.88 8.16
N PRO A 86 -17.63 -10.28 8.11
CA PRO A 86 -18.45 -10.05 6.92
C PRO A 86 -18.44 -8.57 6.50
N THR A 87 -18.35 -8.32 5.20
CA THR A 87 -18.38 -6.95 4.67
C THR A 87 -19.48 -6.78 3.63
N ARG A 88 -20.03 -5.57 3.56
CA ARG A 88 -20.95 -5.16 2.50
C ARG A 88 -20.22 -4.66 1.26
N CYS A 89 -18.99 -4.15 1.40
CA CYS A 89 -18.23 -3.52 0.33
C CYS A 89 -16.89 -4.20 0.11
N VAL A 90 -16.74 -4.84 -1.03
CA VAL A 90 -15.46 -5.33 -1.54
C VAL A 90 -15.00 -4.38 -2.64
N LEU A 91 -13.71 -4.04 -2.65
CA LEU A 91 -13.08 -3.39 -3.79
C LEU A 91 -12.42 -4.45 -4.66
N ALA A 92 -12.62 -4.39 -5.97
CA ALA A 92 -12.05 -5.34 -6.92
C ALA A 92 -11.14 -4.62 -7.91
N TRP A 93 -9.95 -5.15 -8.12
CA TRP A 93 -9.08 -4.78 -9.23
C TRP A 93 -9.18 -5.84 -10.31
N TYR A 94 -9.80 -5.49 -11.42
CA TYR A 94 -9.90 -6.33 -12.61
C TYR A 94 -8.71 -6.08 -13.55
N LYS A 95 -8.08 -7.16 -14.01
CA LYS A 95 -6.91 -7.21 -14.88
C LYS A 95 -7.34 -7.77 -16.24
N PRO A 96 -7.76 -6.93 -17.20
CA PRO A 96 -8.32 -7.40 -18.47
C PRO A 96 -7.33 -8.18 -19.36
N ASP A 97 -6.03 -7.99 -19.12
CA ASP A 97 -4.93 -8.63 -19.86
C ASP A 97 -4.28 -9.80 -19.09
N ALA A 98 -4.93 -10.29 -18.03
CA ALA A 98 -4.41 -11.42 -17.27
C ALA A 98 -4.43 -12.70 -18.12
N PRO A 99 -3.32 -13.45 -18.21
CA PRO A 99 -3.30 -14.72 -18.90
C PRO A 99 -4.20 -15.75 -18.18
N PRO A 100 -4.68 -16.80 -18.86
CA PRO A 100 -5.57 -17.81 -18.27
C PRO A 100 -5.00 -18.52 -17.01
N SER A 101 -3.68 -18.54 -16.87
CA SER A 101 -2.99 -19.12 -15.71
C SER A 101 -2.93 -18.20 -14.49
N MET A 102 -3.39 -16.95 -14.61
CA MET A 102 -3.36 -15.95 -13.55
C MET A 102 -4.78 -15.50 -13.21
N GLY A 103 -5.08 -15.29 -11.93
CA GLY A 103 -6.34 -14.69 -11.51
C GLY A 103 -6.51 -13.28 -12.11
N ASN A 104 -7.66 -13.05 -12.75
CA ASN A 104 -7.95 -11.78 -13.41
C ASN A 104 -8.56 -10.72 -12.47
N CYS A 105 -8.77 -11.06 -11.19
CA CYS A 105 -9.23 -10.14 -10.18
C CYS A 105 -8.41 -10.29 -8.89
N GLU A 106 -8.15 -9.16 -8.24
CA GLU A 106 -7.74 -9.10 -6.85
C GLU A 106 -8.79 -8.34 -6.04
N TYR A 107 -8.92 -8.69 -4.76
CA TYR A 107 -9.98 -8.16 -3.90
C TYR A 107 -9.40 -7.53 -2.65
N ALA A 108 -9.99 -6.38 -2.28
CA ALA A 108 -9.76 -5.80 -0.96
C ALA A 108 -11.03 -5.90 -0.12
N TRP A 109 -10.90 -6.43 1.08
CA TRP A 109 -11.91 -6.32 2.13
C TRP A 109 -11.95 -4.89 2.65
N THR A 110 -13.15 -4.40 2.99
CA THR A 110 -13.31 -3.07 3.60
C THR A 110 -14.36 -3.10 4.70
N ASN A 111 -14.31 -2.14 5.63
CA ASN A 111 -15.40 -1.90 6.58
C ASN A 111 -16.44 -0.90 6.08
N LEU A 112 -16.43 -0.56 4.78
CA LEU A 112 -17.35 0.42 4.21
C LEU A 112 -18.78 -0.10 4.11
N ASN A 113 -19.73 0.70 4.55
CA ASN A 113 -21.17 0.37 4.46
C ASN A 113 -21.79 0.88 3.16
N ARG A 114 -21.38 0.30 2.03
CA ARG A 114 -21.92 0.62 0.68
C ARG A 114 -21.73 -0.57 -0.28
N ASN A 115 -22.22 -0.44 -1.51
CA ASN A 115 -22.04 -1.48 -2.53
C ASN A 115 -20.58 -1.56 -2.98
N SER A 116 -20.16 -2.78 -3.35
CA SER A 116 -18.84 -3.06 -3.92
C SER A 116 -18.53 -2.21 -5.14
N ARG A 117 -17.25 -1.99 -5.40
CA ARG A 117 -16.74 -1.20 -6.52
C ARG A 117 -15.61 -1.95 -7.21
N GLN A 118 -15.40 -1.62 -8.48
CA GLN A 118 -14.35 -2.20 -9.31
C GLN A 118 -13.56 -1.12 -10.03
N ILE A 119 -12.25 -1.35 -10.17
CA ILE A 119 -11.38 -0.63 -11.09
C ILE A 119 -10.81 -1.61 -12.13
N SER A 120 -10.64 -1.16 -13.37
CA SER A 120 -9.91 -1.89 -14.40
C SER A 120 -8.53 -1.28 -14.59
N HIS A 121 -7.48 -2.10 -14.47
CA HIS A 121 -6.10 -1.69 -14.69
C HIS A 121 -5.26 -2.88 -15.17
N THR A 122 -4.54 -2.72 -16.29
CA THR A 122 -3.82 -3.81 -16.95
C THR A 122 -2.53 -4.18 -16.22
N ILE A 123 -2.12 -5.45 -16.37
CA ILE A 123 -0.81 -5.93 -15.91
C ILE A 123 0.32 -5.21 -16.67
N ALA A 124 0.12 -4.97 -17.97
CA ALA A 124 1.09 -4.26 -18.80
C ALA A 124 1.39 -2.85 -18.24
N ALA A 125 0.35 -2.08 -17.85
CA ALA A 125 0.53 -0.78 -17.21
C ALA A 125 1.23 -0.89 -15.86
N THR A 126 0.86 -1.89 -15.04
CA THR A 126 1.51 -2.17 -13.75
C THR A 126 3.01 -2.42 -13.91
N ASN A 127 3.41 -3.21 -14.92
CA ASN A 127 4.81 -3.55 -15.16
C ASN A 127 5.65 -2.32 -15.52
N GLY A 128 5.06 -1.32 -16.18
CA GLY A 128 5.72 -0.04 -16.48
C GLY A 128 6.02 0.82 -15.24
N GLU A 129 5.27 0.62 -14.14
CA GLU A 129 5.41 1.37 -12.88
C GLU A 129 6.31 0.66 -11.85
N ARG A 130 6.71 -0.59 -12.08
CA ARG A 130 7.44 -1.39 -11.08
C ARG A 130 8.82 -0.85 -10.78
N THR A 131 9.14 -0.79 -9.50
CA THR A 131 10.45 -0.39 -8.98
C THR A 131 11.33 -1.58 -8.55
N GLY A 132 10.99 -2.78 -9.05
CA GLY A 132 11.67 -4.03 -8.72
C GLY A 132 10.98 -4.85 -7.62
N HIS A 133 9.99 -4.31 -6.91
CA HIS A 133 9.21 -5.09 -5.95
C HIS A 133 8.29 -6.06 -6.72
N PRO A 134 8.36 -7.38 -6.44
CA PRO A 134 7.68 -8.40 -7.26
C PRO A 134 6.16 -8.29 -7.24
N THR A 135 5.58 -7.89 -6.11
CA THR A 135 4.13 -7.79 -5.90
C THR A 135 3.65 -6.34 -5.69
N GLN A 136 4.41 -5.35 -6.18
CA GLN A 136 4.04 -3.94 -6.04
C GLN A 136 2.62 -3.70 -6.60
N LYS A 137 1.72 -3.17 -5.74
CA LYS A 137 0.41 -2.68 -6.20
C LYS A 137 0.58 -1.44 -7.09
N PRO A 138 -0.20 -1.33 -8.19
CA PRO A 138 -0.17 -0.14 -9.03
C PRO A 138 -0.58 1.11 -8.27
N LEU A 139 0.11 2.22 -8.53
CA LEU A 139 -0.19 3.51 -7.90
C LEU A 139 -1.66 3.91 -8.16
N ARG A 140 -2.16 3.70 -9.38
CA ARG A 140 -3.53 3.98 -9.76
C ARG A 140 -4.56 3.20 -8.93
N VAL A 141 -4.29 1.92 -8.64
CA VAL A 141 -5.19 1.07 -7.86
C VAL A 141 -5.23 1.53 -6.39
N ILE A 142 -4.08 1.82 -5.81
CA ILE A 142 -3.97 2.35 -4.42
C ILE A 142 -4.63 3.74 -4.33
N ALA A 143 -4.34 4.62 -5.27
CA ALA A 143 -4.93 5.95 -5.37
C ALA A 143 -6.47 5.90 -5.44
N TRP A 144 -7.01 5.00 -6.28
CA TRP A 144 -8.44 4.76 -6.38
C TRP A 144 -9.03 4.17 -5.09
N SER A 145 -8.31 3.29 -4.39
CA SER A 145 -8.74 2.76 -3.10
C SER A 145 -8.89 3.86 -2.05
N MET A 146 -7.97 4.83 -2.04
CA MET A 146 -8.05 6.01 -1.17
C MET A 146 -9.28 6.87 -1.46
N GLU A 147 -9.65 7.06 -2.72
CA GLU A 147 -10.88 7.76 -3.13
C GLU A 147 -12.14 7.06 -2.61
N GLN A 148 -12.08 5.73 -2.47
CA GLN A 148 -13.17 4.96 -1.91
C GLN A 148 -13.29 5.13 -0.39
N ALA A 149 -12.25 5.53 0.31
CA ALA A 149 -12.25 5.70 1.77
C ALA A 149 -13.08 6.90 2.27
N GLY A 150 -13.47 7.82 1.39
CA GLY A 150 -14.13 9.08 1.78
C GLY A 150 -13.12 10.12 2.27
N ASP A 151 -13.48 10.87 3.31
CA ASP A 151 -12.59 11.89 3.87
C ASP A 151 -11.65 11.30 4.91
N TRP A 152 -10.34 11.57 4.73
CA TRP A 152 -9.25 11.15 5.60
C TRP A 152 -8.08 12.13 5.48
N GLN A 153 -7.26 12.25 6.52
CA GLN A 153 -6.05 13.09 6.55
C GLN A 153 -4.80 12.25 6.78
N THR A 154 -4.97 11.12 7.47
CA THR A 154 -3.87 10.23 7.87
C THR A 154 -4.11 8.80 7.40
N VAL A 155 -3.07 8.15 6.87
CA VAL A 155 -3.11 6.74 6.45
C VAL A 155 -1.96 5.96 7.08
N LEU A 156 -2.25 4.73 7.49
CA LEU A 156 -1.25 3.75 7.94
C LEU A 156 -1.21 2.57 6.96
N ASP A 157 0.00 2.19 6.55
CA ASP A 157 0.31 0.96 5.82
C ASP A 157 1.35 0.14 6.57
N PRO A 158 0.93 -0.89 7.33
CA PRO A 158 1.83 -1.73 8.10
C PRO A 158 2.73 -2.65 7.27
N TRP A 159 2.45 -2.88 6.01
CA TRP A 159 3.24 -3.69 5.07
C TRP A 159 3.51 -2.90 3.79
N MET A 160 4.15 -1.74 3.94
CA MET A 160 4.23 -0.73 2.88
C MET A 160 5.05 -1.15 1.65
N GLY A 161 5.93 -2.16 1.77
CA GLY A 161 6.82 -2.58 0.70
C GLY A 161 7.61 -1.40 0.11
N SER A 162 7.52 -1.22 -1.19
CA SER A 162 8.16 -0.08 -1.90
C SER A 162 7.44 1.27 -1.73
N GLY A 163 6.47 1.40 -0.81
CA GLY A 163 5.86 2.66 -0.38
C GLY A 163 4.80 3.23 -1.34
N THR A 164 4.07 2.39 -2.09
CA THR A 164 3.06 2.89 -3.04
C THR A 164 1.92 3.64 -2.32
N THR A 165 1.48 3.17 -1.15
CA THR A 165 0.49 3.83 -0.31
C THR A 165 0.96 5.21 0.15
N LEU A 166 2.22 5.31 0.61
CA LEU A 166 2.80 6.56 1.06
C LEU A 166 2.90 7.57 -0.09
N LEU A 167 3.34 7.11 -1.26
CA LEU A 167 3.42 7.95 -2.46
C LEU A 167 2.04 8.48 -2.88
N ALA A 168 1.01 7.61 -2.89
CA ALA A 168 -0.35 8.00 -3.23
C ALA A 168 -0.94 9.01 -2.25
N ALA A 169 -0.63 8.90 -0.96
CA ALA A 169 -1.03 9.85 0.07
C ALA A 169 -0.34 11.20 -0.10
N LYS A 170 0.98 11.19 -0.32
CA LYS A 170 1.78 12.41 -0.55
C LYS A 170 1.29 13.21 -1.76
N GLN A 171 0.95 12.55 -2.87
CA GLN A 171 0.33 13.19 -4.05
C GLN A 171 -1.00 13.89 -3.76
N ARG A 172 -1.64 13.55 -2.65
CA ARG A 172 -2.90 14.14 -2.15
C ARG A 172 -2.69 15.15 -1.02
N ASN A 173 -1.43 15.48 -0.70
CA ASN A 173 -1.07 16.32 0.45
C ASN A 173 -1.64 15.76 1.77
N LYS A 174 -1.61 14.43 1.93
CA LYS A 174 -2.08 13.72 3.13
C LYS A 174 -0.89 13.05 3.81
N TYR A 175 -1.02 12.82 5.14
CA TYR A 175 0.05 12.23 5.92
C TYR A 175 -0.03 10.71 5.93
N ALA A 176 1.12 10.05 5.73
CA ALA A 176 1.21 8.60 5.68
C ALA A 176 2.25 8.05 6.65
N ILE A 177 1.93 6.93 7.28
CA ILE A 177 2.86 6.15 8.11
C ILE A 177 3.02 4.78 7.48
N GLY A 178 4.26 4.33 7.29
CA GLY A 178 4.56 3.00 6.76
C GLY A 178 5.50 2.23 7.68
N ILE A 179 5.29 0.90 7.75
CA ILE A 179 6.21 -0.05 8.36
C ILE A 179 6.72 -0.99 7.28
N GLU A 180 8.01 -1.28 7.28
CA GLU A 180 8.65 -2.23 6.37
C GLU A 180 9.85 -2.88 7.05
N ARG A 181 9.91 -4.21 7.01
CA ARG A 181 10.97 -4.98 7.64
C ARG A 181 12.25 -5.07 6.82
N ASP A 182 12.16 -4.99 5.49
CA ASP A 182 13.33 -5.02 4.61
C ASP A 182 13.84 -3.61 4.34
N LYS A 183 15.03 -3.32 4.85
CA LYS A 183 15.69 -2.02 4.67
C LYS A 183 15.79 -1.59 3.21
N ARG A 184 15.99 -2.53 2.29
CA ARG A 184 16.08 -2.27 0.85
C ARG A 184 14.79 -1.63 0.33
N TRP A 185 13.63 -2.12 0.76
CA TRP A 185 12.34 -1.54 0.37
C TRP A 185 12.09 -0.19 1.02
N CYS A 186 12.54 0.01 2.27
CA CYS A 186 12.54 1.34 2.88
C CYS A 186 13.35 2.35 2.06
N GLU A 187 14.56 1.99 1.61
CA GLU A 187 15.43 2.84 0.78
C GLU A 187 14.79 3.19 -0.58
N ILE A 188 14.14 2.21 -1.22
CA ILE A 188 13.39 2.41 -2.47
C ILE A 188 12.20 3.35 -2.24
N ALA A 189 11.43 3.15 -1.17
CA ALA A 189 10.31 4.03 -0.82
C ALA A 189 10.78 5.47 -0.61
N VAL A 190 11.85 5.69 0.15
CA VAL A 190 12.44 7.03 0.35
C VAL A 190 12.84 7.67 -0.98
N LYS A 191 13.47 6.91 -1.88
CA LYS A 191 13.86 7.43 -3.20
C LYS A 191 12.64 7.89 -4.00
N ARG A 192 11.56 7.10 -4.03
CA ARG A 192 10.29 7.43 -4.71
C ARG A 192 9.66 8.70 -4.13
N LEU A 193 9.59 8.80 -2.81
CA LEU A 193 9.00 9.96 -2.12
C LEU A 193 9.79 11.26 -2.36
N LYS A 194 11.12 11.19 -2.45
CA LYS A 194 11.97 12.34 -2.78
C LYS A 194 11.83 12.77 -4.24
N GLN A 195 11.69 11.83 -5.18
CA GLN A 195 11.45 12.14 -6.59
C GLN A 195 10.12 12.89 -6.79
N GLU A 196 9.06 12.48 -6.10
CA GLU A 196 7.77 13.16 -6.13
C GLU A 196 7.85 14.59 -5.57
N GLN A 197 8.60 14.80 -4.50
CA GLN A 197 8.80 16.13 -3.93
C GLN A 197 9.45 17.10 -4.91
N LEU A 198 10.41 16.65 -5.70
CA LEU A 198 11.04 17.45 -6.76
C LEU A 198 10.03 17.80 -7.87
N ALA A 199 9.17 16.86 -8.26
CA ALA A 199 8.15 17.08 -9.28
C ALA A 199 7.09 18.10 -8.82
N LEU A 200 6.64 18.03 -7.57
CA LEU A 200 5.70 18.97 -6.98
C LEU A 200 6.30 20.37 -6.78
N GLY A 201 7.58 20.46 -6.42
CA GLY A 201 8.30 21.73 -6.26
C GLY A 201 8.41 22.51 -7.57
N HIS A 202 8.67 21.85 -8.69
CA HIS A 202 8.74 22.47 -10.01
C HIS A 202 7.40 23.04 -10.51
N ASN A 203 6.29 22.46 -10.08
CA ASN A 203 4.94 22.94 -10.45
C ASN A 203 4.51 24.21 -9.68
N ASN A 204 5.07 24.42 -8.49
CA ASN A 204 4.76 25.62 -7.68
C ASN A 204 5.56 26.86 -8.12
N ASP A 205 6.75 26.69 -8.70
CA ASP A 205 7.58 27.80 -9.19
C ASP A 205 7.11 28.37 -10.55
N SER A 206 6.21 27.66 -11.25
CA SER A 206 5.69 28.10 -12.56
C SER A 206 4.47 29.02 -12.47
N ALA A 207 3.90 29.28 -11.28
CA ALA A 207 2.82 30.23 -11.05
C ALA A 207 3.39 31.62 -10.70
N ALA A 208 4.08 32.26 -11.66
CA ALA A 208 4.40 33.67 -11.55
C ALA A 208 3.12 34.51 -11.68
N PRO A 209 2.93 35.59 -10.88
CA PRO A 209 1.74 36.42 -10.96
C PRO A 209 1.73 37.16 -12.31
N VAL A 210 0.67 36.96 -13.08
CA VAL A 210 0.35 37.80 -14.23
C VAL A 210 0.01 39.20 -13.67
N ARG A 211 0.81 40.16 -14.03
CA ARG A 211 0.58 41.60 -13.76
C ARG A 211 -0.49 42.15 -14.67
#